data_1bd347d16f33931fce0815e437f0c3c0
#
_entry.id   1bd347d16f33931fce0815e437f0c3c0
#
_cell.length_a   1.000
_cell.length_b   1.000
_cell.length_c   1.000
_cell.angle_alpha   90.00
_cell.angle_beta   90.00
_cell.angle_gamma   90.00
#
_symmetry.space_group_name_H-M   'P 1'
#
loop_
_entity.id
_entity.type
_entity.pdbx_description
1 polymer ?
#
loop_
_entity_poly.entity_id
_entity_poly.type
_entity_poly.pdbx_seq_one_letter_code
_entity_poly.pdbx_strand_id
1 'polypeptide(L)'
;MVLKLALGIVEYLCIMDSELRRLPSVDKLISEERIRQLREIYTHELIVDVVRQRLEESRLAIMRGISCPSSDEIVDSICSRLQMLAQSSLRPVINASGVILHTNLGRAPLSKEATTAMGLVAAGYCNLEFDLDSGARGSRNVHIEQLLCQLTGAEAALVVNNNASAVLLALTALAKRKEVIVSRGQAVEIGGGFRIPDVMRQSGAKLVEVGTTNCTYIYDYEQAISPRTAALLRVHTSNFRVEGFAHSVVLEEMMALGNEHDLPVFDDLGSGCFLDTTAYGLAPEPMVQQSIALGVDLAFFSGDKLVGGPQAGVIVGKKLFVDKLKKYPLARAIRIDKIRLAGLAATLVHYLKGEALEKIPVWRMISMPLDDVEKRARRWAQALGNLAQVIEGETMIGGGSLPGSILSTRLVAVGEKGSRRNLAQSLARRLRHNEPPVIGRINGDVLLIDPRTVLPEEGDVVLRALSNAVAGLKQ
;
A
#
# COMPACT_ATOMS: atom_id res chain seq x y z
N MET A 1 63.29 -7.43 -10.82
CA MET A 1 61.83 -7.20 -10.78
C MET A 1 61.10 -8.30 -10.00
N VAL A 2 61.38 -9.57 -10.27
CA VAL A 2 60.73 -10.74 -9.62
C VAL A 2 61.00 -10.82 -8.10
N LEU A 3 62.24 -10.51 -7.64
CA LEU A 3 62.59 -10.55 -6.21
C LEU A 3 61.85 -9.46 -5.37
N LYS A 4 61.63 -8.27 -5.91
CA LYS A 4 60.84 -7.21 -5.25
C LYS A 4 59.35 -7.54 -5.17
N LEU A 5 58.80 -8.23 -6.17
CA LEU A 5 57.40 -8.71 -6.14
C LEU A 5 57.26 -9.83 -5.10
N ALA A 6 58.19 -10.77 -5.03
CA ALA A 6 58.16 -11.85 -4.06
C ALA A 6 58.27 -11.35 -2.60
N LEU A 7 59.18 -10.37 -2.34
CA LEU A 7 59.30 -9.72 -1.02
C LEU A 7 58.02 -8.98 -0.62
N GLY A 8 57.37 -8.25 -1.54
CA GLY A 8 56.11 -7.55 -1.27
C GLY A 8 54.94 -8.50 -0.98
N ILE A 9 54.88 -9.66 -1.65
CA ILE A 9 53.87 -10.68 -1.38
C ILE A 9 54.08 -11.32 0.00
N VAL A 10 55.31 -11.61 0.37
CA VAL A 10 55.62 -12.17 1.69
C VAL A 10 55.32 -11.18 2.81
N GLU A 11 55.66 -9.91 2.62
CA GLU A 11 55.36 -8.85 3.58
C GLU A 11 53.83 -8.65 3.75
N TYR A 12 53.06 -8.64 2.65
CA TYR A 12 51.61 -8.60 2.67
C TYR A 12 50.99 -9.80 3.39
N LEU A 13 51.50 -11.03 3.14
CA LEU A 13 51.04 -12.24 3.81
C LEU A 13 51.34 -12.23 5.32
N CYS A 14 52.54 -11.71 5.72
CA CYS A 14 52.90 -11.57 7.13
C CYS A 14 52.01 -10.55 7.85
N ILE A 15 51.67 -9.42 7.23
CA ILE A 15 50.77 -8.42 7.80
C ILE A 15 49.36 -9.01 7.94
N MET A 16 48.86 -9.67 6.92
CA MET A 16 47.56 -10.32 6.91
C MET A 16 47.43 -11.40 8.03
N ASP A 17 48.46 -12.26 8.20
CA ASP A 17 48.48 -13.29 9.25
C ASP A 17 48.50 -12.65 10.64
N SER A 18 49.24 -11.56 10.82
CA SER A 18 49.27 -10.77 12.05
C SER A 18 47.93 -10.16 12.39
N GLU A 19 47.22 -9.60 11.41
CA GLU A 19 45.87 -9.02 11.60
C GLU A 19 44.81 -10.10 11.91
N LEU A 20 44.88 -11.26 11.26
CA LEU A 20 44.00 -12.40 11.53
C LEU A 20 44.14 -12.94 12.96
N ARG A 21 45.39 -12.96 13.51
CA ARG A 21 45.65 -13.38 14.89
C ARG A 21 45.11 -12.41 15.95
N ARG A 22 44.78 -11.17 15.59
CA ARG A 22 44.18 -10.17 16.48
C ARG A 22 42.68 -10.39 16.68
N LEU A 23 42.02 -11.17 15.81
CA LEU A 23 40.61 -11.47 15.95
C LEU A 23 40.37 -12.27 17.25
N PRO A 24 39.38 -11.82 18.09
CA PRO A 24 39.03 -12.55 19.28
C PRO A 24 38.38 -13.90 18.96
N SER A 25 38.53 -14.87 19.87
CA SER A 25 37.81 -16.15 19.73
C SER A 25 36.31 -15.96 19.98
N VAL A 26 35.50 -16.90 19.47
CA VAL A 26 34.06 -16.95 19.72
C VAL A 26 33.77 -16.95 21.23
N ASP A 27 34.49 -17.78 22.01
CA ASP A 27 34.29 -17.92 23.45
C ASP A 27 34.59 -16.62 24.21
N LYS A 28 35.64 -15.88 23.76
CA LYS A 28 35.99 -14.59 24.34
C LYS A 28 34.84 -13.57 24.13
N LEU A 29 34.32 -13.48 22.90
CA LEU A 29 33.22 -12.55 22.59
C LEU A 29 31.92 -12.91 23.33
N ILE A 30 31.59 -14.19 23.42
CA ILE A 30 30.37 -14.63 24.14
C ILE A 30 30.49 -14.34 25.64
N SER A 31 31.72 -14.30 26.19
CA SER A 31 31.97 -13.99 27.60
C SER A 31 31.95 -12.49 27.92
N GLU A 32 32.02 -11.63 26.90
CA GLU A 32 31.93 -10.18 27.08
C GLU A 32 30.58 -9.80 27.74
N GLU A 33 30.65 -8.92 28.76
CA GLU A 33 29.48 -8.57 29.59
C GLU A 33 28.31 -8.10 28.78
N ARG A 34 28.52 -7.27 27.75
CA ARG A 34 27.47 -6.72 26.88
C ARG A 34 26.78 -7.80 26.05
N ILE A 35 27.51 -8.81 25.59
CA ILE A 35 26.93 -9.96 24.87
C ILE A 35 26.29 -10.94 25.83
N ARG A 36 26.85 -11.11 27.04
CA ARG A 36 26.31 -11.98 28.09
C ARG A 36 24.92 -11.52 28.53
N GLN A 37 24.69 -10.22 28.68
CA GLN A 37 23.37 -9.64 29.01
C GLN A 37 22.32 -9.95 27.95
N LEU A 38 22.69 -10.09 26.70
CA LEU A 38 21.76 -10.43 25.63
C LEU A 38 21.23 -11.87 25.70
N ARG A 39 21.83 -12.75 26.52
CA ARG A 39 21.31 -14.13 26.77
C ARG A 39 19.96 -14.16 27.50
N GLU A 40 19.59 -13.08 28.15
CA GLU A 40 18.26 -12.95 28.76
C GLU A 40 17.16 -12.72 27.71
N ILE A 41 17.54 -12.26 26.51
CA ILE A 41 16.62 -11.86 25.43
C ILE A 41 16.69 -12.85 24.26
N TYR A 42 17.89 -13.38 23.95
CA TYR A 42 18.14 -14.23 22.78
C TYR A 42 18.68 -15.60 23.18
N THR A 43 18.39 -16.61 22.36
CA THR A 43 18.93 -17.95 22.58
C THR A 43 20.46 -17.96 22.40
N HIS A 44 21.12 -18.87 23.13
CA HIS A 44 22.57 -19.02 23.03
C HIS A 44 23.03 -19.33 21.59
N GLU A 45 22.30 -20.19 20.90
CA GLU A 45 22.57 -20.60 19.52
C GLU A 45 22.57 -19.40 18.58
N LEU A 46 21.57 -18.51 18.68
CA LEU A 46 21.48 -17.31 17.85
C LEU A 46 22.65 -16.36 18.11
N ILE A 47 23.04 -16.17 19.37
CA ILE A 47 24.18 -15.32 19.73
C ILE A 47 25.48 -15.91 19.12
N VAL A 48 25.70 -17.21 19.26
CA VAL A 48 26.88 -17.90 18.69
C VAL A 48 26.92 -17.74 17.16
N ASP A 49 25.80 -17.91 16.49
CA ASP A 49 25.72 -17.79 15.04
C ASP A 49 26.03 -16.37 14.56
N VAL A 50 25.51 -15.33 15.21
CA VAL A 50 25.79 -13.94 14.89
C VAL A 50 27.28 -13.61 15.14
N VAL A 51 27.86 -14.10 16.24
CA VAL A 51 29.30 -13.93 16.55
C VAL A 51 30.16 -14.58 15.47
N ARG A 52 29.85 -15.82 15.07
CA ARG A 52 30.57 -16.53 14.00
C ARG A 52 30.51 -15.83 12.67
N GLN A 53 29.30 -15.38 12.28
CA GLN A 53 29.10 -14.62 11.05
C GLN A 53 29.93 -13.33 11.05
N ARG A 54 29.91 -12.58 12.15
CA ARG A 54 30.67 -11.32 12.25
C ARG A 54 32.17 -11.54 12.20
N LEU A 55 32.66 -12.59 12.85
CA LEU A 55 34.07 -12.96 12.75
C LEU A 55 34.48 -13.38 11.34
N GLU A 56 33.63 -14.11 10.63
CA GLU A 56 33.88 -14.50 9.24
C GLU A 56 33.92 -13.30 8.30
N GLU A 57 32.98 -12.37 8.46
CA GLU A 57 32.98 -11.09 7.73
C GLU A 57 34.29 -10.31 7.99
N SER A 58 34.77 -10.29 9.24
CA SER A 58 36.00 -9.64 9.59
C SER A 58 37.22 -10.35 8.97
N ARG A 59 37.27 -11.67 8.94
CA ARG A 59 38.32 -12.45 8.25
C ARG A 59 38.35 -12.12 6.78
N LEU A 60 37.19 -12.13 6.12
CA LEU A 60 37.13 -11.80 4.69
C LEU A 60 37.55 -10.35 4.40
N ALA A 61 37.24 -9.41 5.30
CA ALA A 61 37.68 -8.02 5.18
C ALA A 61 39.19 -7.86 5.33
N ILE A 62 39.82 -8.56 6.30
CA ILE A 62 41.28 -8.60 6.49
C ILE A 62 41.98 -9.22 5.27
N MET A 63 41.43 -10.29 4.70
CA MET A 63 41.95 -10.90 3.46
C MET A 63 41.90 -9.96 2.26
N ARG A 64 41.03 -8.93 2.29
CA ARG A 64 40.98 -7.87 1.27
C ARG A 64 41.83 -6.64 1.61
N GLY A 65 42.69 -6.72 2.65
CA GLY A 65 43.62 -5.66 3.05
C GLY A 65 43.03 -4.61 4.00
N ILE A 66 41.86 -4.88 4.61
CA ILE A 66 41.26 -4.00 5.64
C ILE A 66 41.89 -4.41 6.99
N SER A 67 42.23 -3.42 7.84
CA SER A 67 42.77 -3.67 9.18
C SER A 67 41.74 -4.39 10.08
N CYS A 68 42.24 -5.19 11.03
CA CYS A 68 41.38 -5.88 12.00
C CYS A 68 40.59 -4.85 12.84
N PRO A 69 39.27 -4.95 12.90
CA PRO A 69 38.46 -4.09 13.78
C PRO A 69 38.83 -4.39 15.25
N SER A 70 38.71 -3.40 16.10
CA SER A 70 38.86 -3.56 17.55
C SER A 70 37.81 -4.53 18.15
N SER A 71 38.11 -5.08 19.32
CA SER A 71 37.15 -5.95 20.02
C SER A 71 35.84 -5.22 20.30
N ASP A 72 35.89 -3.95 20.68
CA ASP A 72 34.70 -3.12 20.94
C ASP A 72 33.86 -2.91 19.68
N GLU A 73 34.47 -2.62 18.54
CA GLU A 73 33.76 -2.49 17.25
C GLU A 73 33.08 -3.80 16.84
N ILE A 74 33.70 -4.93 17.11
CA ILE A 74 33.12 -6.25 16.86
C ILE A 74 31.90 -6.47 17.78
N VAL A 75 32.05 -6.19 19.10
CA VAL A 75 30.95 -6.30 20.09
C VAL A 75 29.81 -5.38 19.74
N ASP A 76 30.07 -4.10 19.41
CA ASP A 76 29.06 -3.13 18.98
C ASP A 76 28.27 -3.62 17.75
N SER A 77 28.98 -4.17 16.78
CA SER A 77 28.39 -4.73 15.57
C SER A 77 27.49 -5.94 15.88
N ILE A 78 27.92 -6.83 16.79
CA ILE A 78 27.13 -8.00 17.22
C ILE A 78 25.86 -7.56 17.96
N CYS A 79 26.00 -6.66 18.94
CA CYS A 79 24.87 -6.11 19.69
C CYS A 79 23.85 -5.44 18.77
N SER A 80 24.32 -4.59 17.85
CA SER A 80 23.47 -3.91 16.86
C SER A 80 22.75 -4.91 15.95
N ARG A 81 23.42 -5.97 15.52
CA ARG A 81 22.83 -6.98 14.64
C ARG A 81 21.76 -7.81 15.36
N LEU A 82 22.00 -8.21 16.60
CA LEU A 82 21.01 -8.89 17.43
C LEU A 82 19.79 -8.00 17.69
N GLN A 83 19.99 -6.72 18.00
CA GLN A 83 18.92 -5.76 18.15
C GLN A 83 18.12 -5.59 16.86
N MET A 84 18.77 -5.48 15.69
CA MET A 84 18.11 -5.41 14.40
C MET A 84 17.29 -6.66 14.07
N LEU A 85 17.76 -7.87 14.45
CA LEU A 85 17.00 -9.11 14.25
C LEU A 85 15.72 -9.17 15.09
N ALA A 86 15.70 -8.54 16.27
CA ALA A 86 14.52 -8.47 17.12
C ALA A 86 13.55 -7.33 16.74
N GLN A 87 14.02 -6.33 16.00
CA GLN A 87 13.17 -5.26 15.51
C GLN A 87 12.34 -5.72 14.32
N SER A 88 11.04 -5.43 14.35
CA SER A 88 10.19 -5.65 13.18
C SER A 88 10.70 -4.84 12.00
N SER A 89 10.94 -5.50 10.87
CA SER A 89 11.26 -4.82 9.62
C SER A 89 10.09 -3.98 9.09
N LEU A 90 8.85 -4.41 9.38
CA LEU A 90 7.64 -3.66 9.11
C LEU A 90 7.36 -2.71 10.30
N ARG A 91 7.52 -1.42 10.06
CA ARG A 91 7.37 -0.39 11.09
C ARG A 91 6.57 0.82 10.59
N PRO A 92 5.89 1.56 11.48
CA PRO A 92 5.21 2.79 11.11
C PRO A 92 6.18 3.80 10.48
N VAL A 93 5.68 4.54 9.49
CA VAL A 93 6.38 5.67 8.87
C VAL A 93 5.40 6.83 8.70
N ILE A 94 5.89 8.05 8.75
CA ILE A 94 5.08 9.25 8.52
C ILE A 94 5.15 9.61 7.04
N ASN A 95 3.99 9.69 6.39
CA ASN A 95 3.89 10.06 5.00
C ASN A 95 3.79 11.59 4.84
N ALA A 96 4.87 12.22 4.43
CA ALA A 96 4.93 13.64 4.08
C ALA A 96 5.25 13.85 2.59
N SER A 97 4.97 12.84 1.74
CA SER A 97 5.32 12.85 0.33
C SER A 97 4.36 13.66 -0.55
N GLY A 98 3.14 13.93 -0.08
CA GLY A 98 2.08 14.53 -0.91
C GLY A 98 1.40 13.53 -1.85
N VAL A 99 1.42 12.23 -1.52
CA VAL A 99 0.61 11.19 -2.18
C VAL A 99 -0.27 10.54 -1.12
N ILE A 100 -1.59 10.76 -1.18
CA ILE A 100 -2.52 10.31 -0.12
C ILE A 100 -2.57 8.78 -0.05
N LEU A 101 -2.90 8.12 -1.17
CA LEU A 101 -2.92 6.65 -1.28
C LEU A 101 -1.56 6.14 -1.79
N HIS A 102 -0.51 6.28 -0.96
CA HIS A 102 0.84 5.92 -1.36
C HIS A 102 1.05 4.40 -1.35
N THR A 103 1.18 3.80 -2.52
CA THR A 103 1.26 2.34 -2.71
C THR A 103 2.35 1.68 -1.87
N ASN A 104 3.56 2.25 -1.87
CA ASN A 104 4.70 1.68 -1.14
C ASN A 104 4.66 1.95 0.37
N LEU A 105 3.74 2.80 0.86
CA LEU A 105 3.56 3.11 2.28
C LEU A 105 2.28 2.48 2.85
N GLY A 106 1.69 1.51 2.17
CA GLY A 106 0.56 0.73 2.67
C GLY A 106 -0.82 1.27 2.31
N ARG A 107 -0.93 2.27 1.42
CA ARG A 107 -2.17 2.91 0.94
C ARG A 107 -2.95 3.64 2.04
N ALA A 108 -4.22 3.31 2.26
CA ALA A 108 -5.09 4.02 3.20
C ALA A 108 -4.71 3.75 4.66
N PRO A 109 -4.36 4.77 5.45
CA PRO A 109 -4.32 4.65 6.90
C PRO A 109 -5.74 4.49 7.45
N LEU A 110 -5.88 3.75 8.55
CA LEU A 110 -7.16 3.40 9.13
C LEU A 110 -7.63 4.41 10.18
N SER A 111 -8.94 4.51 10.37
CA SER A 111 -9.51 5.25 11.49
C SER A 111 -9.14 4.62 12.83
N LYS A 112 -9.21 5.42 13.90
CA LYS A 112 -8.97 4.94 15.27
C LYS A 112 -9.97 3.84 15.65
N GLU A 113 -11.20 3.97 15.25
CA GLU A 113 -12.27 3.00 15.49
C GLU A 113 -11.99 1.68 14.75
N ALA A 114 -11.51 1.74 13.49
CA ALA A 114 -11.12 0.56 12.73
C ALA A 114 -9.94 -0.17 13.38
N THR A 115 -8.88 0.55 13.76
CA THR A 115 -7.72 -0.06 14.46
C THR A 115 -8.10 -0.64 15.82
N THR A 116 -8.99 0.02 16.56
CA THR A 116 -9.52 -0.51 17.84
C THR A 116 -10.31 -1.80 17.64
N ALA A 117 -11.21 -1.83 16.65
CA ALA A 117 -11.99 -3.03 16.34
C ALA A 117 -11.09 -4.20 15.92
N MET A 118 -10.06 -3.94 15.12
CA MET A 118 -9.04 -4.94 14.74
C MET A 118 -8.30 -5.49 15.97
N GLY A 119 -7.87 -4.61 16.87
CA GLY A 119 -7.16 -4.97 18.10
C GLY A 119 -8.01 -5.86 19.01
N LEU A 120 -9.29 -5.51 19.21
CA LEU A 120 -10.23 -6.28 20.04
C LEU A 120 -10.39 -7.72 19.55
N VAL A 121 -10.64 -7.92 18.24
CA VAL A 121 -10.81 -9.28 17.72
C VAL A 121 -9.49 -10.04 17.58
N ALA A 122 -8.35 -9.34 17.48
CA ALA A 122 -7.03 -9.95 17.43
C ALA A 122 -6.62 -10.52 18.80
N ALA A 123 -6.95 -9.82 19.88
CA ALA A 123 -6.54 -10.16 21.23
C ALA A 123 -7.18 -11.44 21.81
N GLY A 124 -8.27 -11.96 21.21
CA GLY A 124 -8.97 -13.12 21.75
C GLY A 124 -9.81 -13.87 20.71
N TYR A 125 -10.71 -14.70 21.26
CA TYR A 125 -11.73 -15.37 20.46
C TYR A 125 -12.83 -14.37 20.06
N CYS A 126 -13.50 -14.64 18.94
CA CYS A 126 -14.65 -13.86 18.49
C CYS A 126 -15.68 -14.78 17.81
N ASN A 127 -16.87 -14.26 17.61
CA ASN A 127 -18.00 -14.95 16.99
C ASN A 127 -17.94 -14.99 15.46
N LEU A 128 -16.76 -15.01 14.84
CA LEU A 128 -16.56 -14.90 13.40
C LEU A 128 -17.48 -15.81 12.55
N GLU A 129 -17.61 -17.07 12.96
CA GLU A 129 -18.51 -18.07 12.35
C GLU A 129 -19.38 -18.77 13.41
N PHE A 130 -19.76 -18.03 14.45
CA PHE A 130 -20.63 -18.52 15.53
C PHE A 130 -21.79 -17.55 15.71
N ASP A 131 -22.99 -18.06 15.57
CA ASP A 131 -24.22 -17.32 15.82
C ASP A 131 -24.54 -17.36 17.31
N LEU A 132 -24.51 -16.19 17.96
CA LEU A 132 -24.69 -16.08 19.41
C LEU A 132 -26.13 -16.35 19.85
N ASP A 133 -27.12 -16.09 19.00
CA ASP A 133 -28.53 -16.25 19.33
C ASP A 133 -28.94 -17.72 19.24
N SER A 134 -28.54 -18.40 18.17
CA SER A 134 -28.86 -19.82 17.96
C SER A 134 -27.88 -20.79 18.59
N GLY A 135 -26.70 -20.33 19.01
CA GLY A 135 -25.63 -21.20 19.53
C GLY A 135 -25.03 -22.12 18.48
N ALA A 136 -25.24 -21.86 17.20
CA ALA A 136 -24.85 -22.71 16.09
C ALA A 136 -23.76 -22.06 15.22
N ARG A 137 -23.27 -22.84 14.24
CA ARG A 137 -22.33 -22.31 13.25
C ARG A 137 -23.02 -21.31 12.32
N GLY A 138 -22.48 -20.08 12.28
CA GLY A 138 -22.89 -19.00 11.40
C GLY A 138 -21.97 -18.80 10.20
N SER A 139 -22.22 -17.72 9.47
CA SER A 139 -21.39 -17.26 8.34
C SER A 139 -20.69 -15.97 8.70
N ARG A 140 -19.38 -15.84 8.39
CA ARG A 140 -18.64 -14.59 8.58
C ARG A 140 -19.21 -13.40 7.80
N ASN A 141 -19.92 -13.65 6.70
CA ASN A 141 -20.48 -12.58 5.86
C ASN A 141 -21.58 -11.77 6.59
N VAL A 142 -22.25 -12.33 7.58
CA VAL A 142 -23.29 -11.62 8.35
C VAL A 142 -22.76 -10.34 9.01
N HIS A 143 -21.46 -10.31 9.35
CA HIS A 143 -20.84 -9.16 10.02
C HIS A 143 -20.65 -7.94 9.11
N ILE A 144 -20.81 -8.08 7.79
CA ILE A 144 -20.49 -6.99 6.85
C ILE A 144 -21.51 -6.87 5.69
N GLU A 145 -22.20 -7.94 5.32
CA GLU A 145 -23.09 -7.96 4.16
C GLU A 145 -24.20 -6.92 4.29
N GLN A 146 -24.86 -6.84 5.44
CA GLN A 146 -25.92 -5.88 5.68
C GLN A 146 -25.42 -4.43 5.56
N LEU A 147 -24.24 -4.12 6.12
CA LEU A 147 -23.63 -2.79 6.01
C LEU A 147 -23.38 -2.39 4.56
N LEU A 148 -22.82 -3.31 3.78
CA LEU A 148 -22.56 -3.09 2.35
C LEU A 148 -23.85 -2.92 1.55
N CYS A 149 -24.86 -3.76 1.79
CA CYS A 149 -26.15 -3.63 1.11
C CYS A 149 -26.83 -2.30 1.43
N GLN A 150 -26.79 -1.85 2.69
CA GLN A 150 -27.35 -0.54 3.09
C GLN A 150 -26.63 0.64 2.44
N LEU A 151 -25.28 0.58 2.33
CA LEU A 151 -24.48 1.66 1.75
C LEU A 151 -24.57 1.71 0.22
N THR A 152 -24.71 0.57 -0.44
CA THR A 152 -24.63 0.49 -1.90
C THR A 152 -25.98 0.34 -2.59
N GLY A 153 -27.00 -0.13 -1.87
CA GLY A 153 -28.28 -0.52 -2.46
C GLY A 153 -28.28 -1.92 -3.10
N ALA A 154 -27.18 -2.69 -2.98
CA ALA A 154 -27.06 -4.02 -3.54
C ALA A 154 -27.92 -5.04 -2.78
N GLU A 155 -28.36 -6.11 -3.49
CA GLU A 155 -29.17 -7.20 -2.91
C GLU A 155 -28.33 -8.12 -2.00
N ALA A 156 -27.02 -8.28 -2.29
CA ALA A 156 -26.12 -9.12 -1.53
C ALA A 156 -24.66 -8.65 -1.68
N ALA A 157 -23.82 -9.06 -0.73
CA ALA A 157 -22.39 -8.76 -0.75
C ALA A 157 -21.54 -9.97 -0.32
N LEU A 158 -20.28 -9.97 -0.77
CA LEU A 158 -19.25 -10.90 -0.37
C LEU A 158 -17.93 -10.14 -0.26
N VAL A 159 -17.16 -10.41 0.80
CA VAL A 159 -15.84 -9.81 1.00
C VAL A 159 -14.77 -10.90 0.98
N VAL A 160 -13.74 -10.66 0.19
CA VAL A 160 -12.55 -11.51 0.03
C VAL A 160 -11.28 -10.72 0.36
N ASN A 161 -10.11 -11.34 0.26
CA ASN A 161 -8.86 -10.75 0.76
C ASN A 161 -8.33 -9.55 -0.05
N ASN A 162 -8.65 -9.42 -1.35
CA ASN A 162 -8.35 -8.26 -2.19
C ASN A 162 -9.20 -8.24 -3.47
N ASN A 163 -9.21 -7.12 -4.20
CA ASN A 163 -10.04 -6.94 -5.40
C ASN A 163 -9.64 -7.88 -6.54
N ALA A 164 -8.36 -8.16 -6.73
CA ALA A 164 -7.89 -9.13 -7.72
C ALA A 164 -8.52 -10.52 -7.52
N SER A 165 -8.59 -10.95 -6.26
CA SER A 165 -9.25 -12.22 -5.89
C SER A 165 -10.77 -12.16 -6.09
N ALA A 166 -11.40 -10.99 -5.93
CA ALA A 166 -12.82 -10.81 -6.18
C ALA A 166 -13.17 -11.02 -7.65
N VAL A 167 -12.44 -10.37 -8.54
CA VAL A 167 -12.59 -10.53 -10.00
C VAL A 167 -12.26 -11.96 -10.43
N LEU A 168 -11.16 -12.54 -9.93
CA LEU A 168 -10.78 -13.94 -10.22
C LEU A 168 -11.89 -14.92 -9.81
N LEU A 169 -12.46 -14.75 -8.63
CA LEU A 169 -13.56 -15.60 -8.13
C LEU A 169 -14.78 -15.51 -9.05
N ALA A 170 -15.20 -14.30 -9.40
CA ALA A 170 -16.38 -14.10 -10.26
C ALA A 170 -16.18 -14.74 -11.63
N LEU A 171 -15.06 -14.46 -12.29
CA LEU A 171 -14.75 -15.03 -13.60
C LEU A 171 -14.62 -16.56 -13.55
N THR A 172 -13.97 -17.12 -12.52
CA THR A 172 -13.82 -18.57 -12.38
C THR A 172 -15.15 -19.27 -12.13
N ALA A 173 -16.01 -18.67 -11.30
CA ALA A 173 -17.29 -19.29 -10.94
C ALA A 173 -18.36 -19.15 -12.01
N LEU A 174 -18.36 -18.03 -12.77
CA LEU A 174 -19.46 -17.66 -13.66
C LEU A 174 -19.11 -17.78 -15.15
N ALA A 175 -17.83 -17.67 -15.52
CA ALA A 175 -17.40 -17.58 -16.91
C ALA A 175 -16.36 -18.64 -17.34
N LYS A 176 -16.08 -19.64 -16.52
CA LYS A 176 -15.09 -20.70 -16.84
C LYS A 176 -15.41 -21.38 -18.18
N ARG A 177 -14.42 -21.41 -19.09
CA ARG A 177 -14.53 -21.95 -20.48
C ARG A 177 -15.49 -21.18 -21.38
N LYS A 178 -16.00 -20.02 -20.95
CA LYS A 178 -16.85 -19.13 -21.73
C LYS A 178 -16.12 -17.82 -22.05
N GLU A 179 -16.69 -17.01 -22.89
CA GLU A 179 -16.15 -15.74 -23.33
C GLU A 179 -16.59 -14.60 -22.42
N VAL A 180 -15.67 -13.69 -22.13
CA VAL A 180 -15.96 -12.42 -21.43
C VAL A 180 -15.42 -11.30 -22.30
N ILE A 181 -16.30 -10.37 -22.65
CA ILE A 181 -15.99 -9.27 -23.54
C ILE A 181 -15.53 -8.08 -22.69
N VAL A 182 -14.39 -7.48 -23.04
CA VAL A 182 -13.81 -6.31 -22.38
C VAL A 182 -13.17 -5.37 -23.41
N SER A 183 -13.21 -4.08 -23.16
CA SER A 183 -12.50 -3.11 -24.01
C SER A 183 -10.98 -3.34 -23.96
N ARG A 184 -10.32 -3.27 -25.11
CA ARG A 184 -8.85 -3.33 -25.20
C ARG A 184 -8.18 -2.20 -24.40
N GLY A 185 -8.77 -1.01 -24.38
CA GLY A 185 -8.30 0.10 -23.54
C GLY A 185 -8.39 -0.16 -22.04
N GLN A 186 -9.15 -1.19 -21.60
CA GLN A 186 -9.31 -1.61 -20.22
C GLN A 186 -8.51 -2.86 -19.85
N ALA A 187 -7.76 -3.44 -20.80
CA ALA A 187 -6.84 -4.56 -20.57
C ALA A 187 -5.55 -4.06 -19.88
N VAL A 188 -5.67 -3.58 -18.66
CA VAL A 188 -4.66 -2.80 -17.94
C VAL A 188 -3.76 -3.65 -17.04
N GLU A 189 -2.56 -3.12 -16.73
CA GLU A 189 -1.70 -3.57 -15.65
C GLU A 189 -1.88 -2.66 -14.43
N ILE A 190 -2.22 -3.23 -13.27
CA ILE A 190 -2.49 -2.51 -12.02
C ILE A 190 -1.31 -2.69 -11.06
N GLY A 191 -0.11 -2.27 -11.46
CA GLY A 191 1.08 -2.34 -10.61
C GLY A 191 1.49 -3.76 -10.16
N GLY A 192 2.78 -3.97 -9.92
CA GLY A 192 3.31 -5.27 -9.46
C GLY A 192 3.13 -6.43 -10.42
N GLY A 193 2.91 -6.16 -11.71
CA GLY A 193 2.71 -7.20 -12.74
C GLY A 193 1.30 -7.80 -12.78
N PHE A 194 0.34 -7.23 -12.05
CA PHE A 194 -1.06 -7.69 -12.12
C PHE A 194 -1.74 -7.14 -13.37
N ARG A 195 -2.08 -8.02 -14.30
CA ARG A 195 -2.72 -7.70 -15.58
C ARG A 195 -4.09 -8.33 -15.68
N ILE A 196 -5.09 -7.58 -16.10
CA ILE A 196 -6.46 -8.10 -16.31
C ILE A 196 -6.47 -9.31 -17.27
N PRO A 197 -5.77 -9.30 -18.41
CA PRO A 197 -5.71 -10.48 -19.28
C PRO A 197 -5.14 -11.74 -18.60
N ASP A 198 -4.17 -11.59 -17.69
CA ASP A 198 -3.59 -12.72 -16.98
C ASP A 198 -4.57 -13.29 -15.94
N VAL A 199 -5.31 -12.44 -15.25
CA VAL A 199 -6.38 -12.85 -14.32
C VAL A 199 -7.47 -13.63 -15.07
N MET A 200 -7.90 -13.13 -16.22
CA MET A 200 -8.88 -13.82 -17.05
C MET A 200 -8.37 -15.20 -17.50
N ARG A 201 -7.13 -15.28 -17.95
CA ARG A 201 -6.50 -16.56 -18.32
C ARG A 201 -6.46 -17.53 -17.13
N GLN A 202 -6.07 -17.06 -15.96
CA GLN A 202 -6.03 -17.87 -14.72
C GLN A 202 -7.42 -18.32 -14.26
N SER A 203 -8.45 -17.52 -14.50
CA SER A 203 -9.84 -17.90 -14.17
C SER A 203 -10.38 -19.02 -15.05
N GLY A 204 -9.74 -19.27 -16.19
CA GLY A 204 -10.22 -20.17 -17.23
C GLY A 204 -11.32 -19.58 -18.10
N ALA A 205 -11.63 -18.29 -17.98
CA ALA A 205 -12.45 -17.55 -18.93
C ALA A 205 -11.64 -17.22 -20.19
N LYS A 206 -12.31 -17.12 -21.33
CA LYS A 206 -11.71 -16.68 -22.60
C LYS A 206 -11.92 -15.17 -22.73
N LEU A 207 -10.82 -14.43 -22.77
CA LEU A 207 -10.85 -12.99 -23.04
C LEU A 207 -11.23 -12.71 -24.48
N VAL A 208 -12.20 -11.82 -24.70
CA VAL A 208 -12.56 -11.25 -25.99
C VAL A 208 -12.36 -9.74 -25.90
N GLU A 209 -11.26 -9.27 -26.47
CA GLU A 209 -10.93 -7.83 -26.50
C GLU A 209 -11.63 -7.15 -27.67
N VAL A 210 -12.29 -6.02 -27.40
CA VAL A 210 -13.03 -5.24 -28.41
C VAL A 210 -12.52 -3.80 -28.50
N GLY A 211 -12.77 -3.15 -29.62
CA GLY A 211 -12.33 -1.78 -29.89
C GLY A 211 -10.82 -1.65 -30.07
N THR A 212 -10.31 -0.46 -29.82
CA THR A 212 -8.90 -0.10 -29.93
C THR A 212 -8.34 0.35 -28.57
N THR A 213 -7.08 0.76 -28.54
CA THR A 213 -6.43 1.23 -27.30
C THR A 213 -7.11 2.47 -26.72
N ASN A 214 -7.56 3.40 -27.58
CA ASN A 214 -8.11 4.70 -27.18
C ASN A 214 -9.61 4.86 -27.45
N CYS A 215 -10.20 4.04 -28.34
CA CYS A 215 -11.61 4.15 -28.68
C CYS A 215 -12.27 2.79 -28.68
N THR A 216 -13.36 2.67 -27.92
CA THR A 216 -14.27 1.51 -27.91
C THR A 216 -15.69 2.02 -27.89
N TYR A 217 -16.52 1.53 -28.78
CA TYR A 217 -17.92 1.87 -28.92
C TYR A 217 -18.81 0.69 -28.57
N ILE A 218 -20.09 0.94 -28.32
CA ILE A 218 -21.00 -0.13 -27.93
C ILE A 218 -21.18 -1.21 -29.02
N TYR A 219 -21.13 -0.83 -30.30
CA TYR A 219 -21.20 -1.77 -31.40
C TYR A 219 -20.02 -2.75 -31.47
N ASP A 220 -18.84 -2.36 -30.93
CA ASP A 220 -17.70 -3.28 -30.84
C ASP A 220 -18.01 -4.45 -29.87
N TYR A 221 -18.72 -4.17 -28.77
CA TYR A 221 -19.20 -5.19 -27.85
C TYR A 221 -20.27 -6.06 -28.49
N GLU A 222 -21.29 -5.44 -29.13
CA GLU A 222 -22.40 -6.11 -29.78
C GLU A 222 -21.93 -7.11 -30.83
N GLN A 223 -21.03 -6.71 -31.72
CA GLN A 223 -20.48 -7.58 -32.77
C GLN A 223 -19.66 -8.76 -32.22
N ALA A 224 -19.14 -8.68 -31.01
CA ALA A 224 -18.37 -9.73 -30.37
C ALA A 224 -19.23 -10.73 -29.59
N ILE A 225 -20.52 -10.47 -29.41
CA ILE A 225 -21.43 -11.36 -28.70
C ILE A 225 -21.58 -12.67 -29.47
N SER A 226 -21.43 -13.78 -28.78
CA SER A 226 -21.60 -15.14 -29.32
C SER A 226 -22.40 -16.01 -28.34
N PRO A 227 -22.87 -17.19 -28.76
CA PRO A 227 -23.53 -18.13 -27.84
C PRO A 227 -22.63 -18.61 -26.69
N ARG A 228 -21.33 -18.32 -26.72
CA ARG A 228 -20.37 -18.64 -25.67
C ARG A 228 -20.12 -17.46 -24.73
N THR A 229 -20.65 -16.29 -25.02
CA THR A 229 -20.48 -15.10 -24.16
C THR A 229 -21.16 -15.35 -22.81
N ALA A 230 -20.43 -15.11 -21.73
CA ALA A 230 -20.90 -15.29 -20.35
C ALA A 230 -21.15 -13.97 -19.63
N ALA A 231 -20.44 -12.92 -20.00
CA ALA A 231 -20.57 -11.61 -19.38
C ALA A 231 -19.92 -10.50 -20.23
N LEU A 232 -20.39 -9.28 -20.04
CA LEU A 232 -19.71 -8.06 -20.42
C LEU A 232 -18.96 -7.53 -19.19
N LEU A 233 -17.67 -7.19 -19.32
CA LEU A 233 -16.84 -6.69 -18.23
C LEU A 233 -16.39 -5.27 -18.55
N ARG A 234 -16.71 -4.34 -17.65
CA ARG A 234 -16.11 -3.01 -17.59
C ARG A 234 -15.03 -2.99 -16.51
N VAL A 235 -13.87 -2.44 -16.82
CA VAL A 235 -12.80 -2.19 -15.86
C VAL A 235 -12.49 -0.70 -15.85
N HIS A 236 -12.69 -0.06 -14.71
CA HIS A 236 -12.38 1.35 -14.56
C HIS A 236 -10.86 1.57 -14.59
N THR A 237 -10.40 2.53 -15.41
CA THR A 237 -8.98 2.88 -15.56
C THR A 237 -8.48 3.72 -14.39
N SER A 238 -8.45 3.12 -13.20
CA SER A 238 -8.18 3.82 -11.93
C SER A 238 -6.71 4.22 -11.73
N ASN A 239 -5.78 3.76 -12.57
CA ASN A 239 -4.33 3.98 -12.41
C ASN A 239 -3.65 4.71 -13.56
N PHE A 240 -4.36 4.97 -14.65
CA PHE A 240 -3.87 5.77 -15.80
C PHE A 240 -5.02 6.53 -16.43
N ARG A 241 -4.69 7.50 -17.28
CA ARG A 241 -5.63 8.31 -18.02
C ARG A 241 -5.24 8.34 -19.49
N VAL A 242 -6.22 8.19 -20.38
CA VAL A 242 -6.05 8.40 -21.83
C VAL A 242 -6.51 9.81 -22.14
N GLU A 243 -5.64 10.61 -22.74
CA GLU A 243 -5.92 11.99 -23.14
C GLU A 243 -5.89 12.12 -24.66
N GLY A 244 -6.67 13.06 -25.18
CA GLY A 244 -6.76 13.32 -26.61
C GLY A 244 -7.99 12.67 -27.26
N PHE A 245 -7.82 12.08 -28.43
CA PHE A 245 -8.89 11.42 -29.17
C PHE A 245 -9.19 10.05 -28.55
N ALA A 246 -10.09 10.03 -27.58
CA ALA A 246 -10.45 8.83 -26.82
C ALA A 246 -11.98 8.72 -26.66
N HIS A 247 -12.48 7.49 -26.67
CA HIS A 247 -13.88 7.17 -26.42
C HIS A 247 -14.00 5.86 -25.63
N SER A 248 -14.85 5.84 -24.62
CA SER A 248 -15.15 4.66 -23.82
C SER A 248 -16.65 4.48 -23.67
N VAL A 249 -17.14 3.26 -23.71
CA VAL A 249 -18.54 2.92 -23.49
C VAL A 249 -18.90 3.27 -22.04
N VAL A 250 -20.00 4.02 -21.86
CA VAL A 250 -20.52 4.33 -20.54
C VAL A 250 -21.32 3.14 -20.01
N LEU A 251 -21.51 3.09 -18.68
CA LEU A 251 -22.14 1.92 -18.05
C LEU A 251 -23.59 1.75 -18.47
N GLU A 252 -24.32 2.83 -18.70
CA GLU A 252 -25.69 2.84 -19.18
C GLU A 252 -25.87 2.13 -20.53
N GLU A 253 -24.98 2.39 -21.48
CA GLU A 253 -24.97 1.72 -22.80
C GLU A 253 -24.67 0.23 -22.65
N MET A 254 -23.72 -0.10 -21.77
CA MET A 254 -23.36 -1.50 -21.52
C MET A 254 -24.49 -2.27 -20.83
N MET A 255 -25.21 -1.63 -19.89
CA MET A 255 -26.39 -2.22 -19.26
C MET A 255 -27.55 -2.42 -20.26
N ALA A 256 -27.78 -1.48 -21.17
CA ALA A 256 -28.77 -1.62 -22.22
C ALA A 256 -28.46 -2.83 -23.10
N LEU A 257 -27.21 -2.96 -23.58
CA LEU A 257 -26.76 -4.11 -24.38
C LEU A 257 -26.85 -5.42 -23.61
N GLY A 258 -26.43 -5.45 -22.33
CA GLY A 258 -26.53 -6.63 -21.47
C GLY A 258 -27.97 -7.11 -21.31
N ASN A 259 -28.90 -6.19 -21.10
CA ASN A 259 -30.34 -6.49 -20.97
C ASN A 259 -30.94 -7.01 -22.30
N GLU A 260 -30.56 -6.44 -23.45
CA GLU A 260 -31.03 -6.86 -24.78
C GLU A 260 -30.62 -8.30 -25.10
N HIS A 261 -29.42 -8.70 -24.68
CA HIS A 261 -28.85 -10.02 -24.98
C HIS A 261 -28.91 -11.03 -23.80
N ASP A 262 -29.59 -10.68 -22.71
CA ASP A 262 -29.66 -11.49 -21.46
C ASP A 262 -28.25 -11.86 -20.92
N LEU A 263 -27.31 -10.93 -21.02
CA LEU A 263 -25.93 -11.08 -20.56
C LEU A 263 -25.68 -10.28 -19.30
N PRO A 264 -25.07 -10.87 -18.28
CA PRO A 264 -24.69 -10.14 -17.08
C PRO A 264 -23.58 -9.13 -17.36
N VAL A 265 -23.67 -7.97 -16.70
CA VAL A 265 -22.67 -6.89 -16.74
C VAL A 265 -21.92 -6.86 -15.42
N PHE A 266 -20.61 -6.93 -15.49
CA PHE A 266 -19.68 -6.83 -14.36
C PHE A 266 -18.91 -5.53 -14.43
N ASP A 267 -18.81 -4.83 -13.29
CA ASP A 267 -18.18 -3.52 -13.19
C ASP A 267 -17.04 -3.52 -12.15
N ASP A 268 -15.79 -3.55 -12.62
CA ASP A 268 -14.62 -3.42 -11.74
C ASP A 268 -14.24 -1.95 -11.57
N LEU A 269 -14.71 -1.35 -10.48
CA LEU A 269 -14.47 0.02 -10.11
C LEU A 269 -13.06 0.26 -9.55
N GLY A 270 -12.45 -0.75 -8.98
CA GLY A 270 -11.13 -0.67 -8.38
C GLY A 270 -11.02 0.22 -7.15
N SER A 271 -11.43 1.49 -7.20
CA SER A 271 -11.20 2.50 -6.16
C SER A 271 -12.12 2.40 -4.94
N GLY A 272 -13.38 1.97 -5.12
CA GLY A 272 -14.37 1.89 -4.06
C GLY A 272 -14.82 3.25 -3.51
N CYS A 273 -15.20 4.15 -4.40
CA CYS A 273 -15.67 5.48 -4.03
C CYS A 273 -17.12 5.44 -3.53
N PHE A 274 -17.38 6.07 -2.36
CA PHE A 274 -18.73 6.24 -1.79
C PHE A 274 -19.18 7.68 -1.69
N LEU A 275 -18.30 8.66 -1.90
CA LEU A 275 -18.58 10.09 -1.80
C LEU A 275 -18.30 10.77 -3.12
N ASP A 276 -19.07 11.81 -3.44
CA ASP A 276 -18.84 12.62 -4.64
C ASP A 276 -17.52 13.40 -4.51
N THR A 277 -16.56 13.03 -5.35
CA THR A 277 -15.20 13.65 -5.38
C THR A 277 -15.22 15.05 -5.95
N THR A 278 -16.22 15.42 -6.76
CA THR A 278 -16.34 16.75 -7.39
C THR A 278 -16.55 17.86 -6.36
N ALA A 279 -17.16 17.53 -5.21
CA ALA A 279 -17.31 18.45 -4.08
C ALA A 279 -15.97 18.96 -3.52
N TYR A 280 -14.86 18.28 -3.82
CA TYR A 280 -13.51 18.64 -3.37
C TYR A 280 -12.61 19.14 -4.49
N GLY A 281 -13.20 19.49 -5.65
CA GLY A 281 -12.46 19.99 -6.82
C GLY A 281 -11.68 18.90 -7.57
N LEU A 282 -11.99 17.63 -7.35
CA LEU A 282 -11.41 16.50 -8.06
C LEU A 282 -12.27 16.09 -9.26
N ALA A 283 -11.70 15.34 -10.19
CA ALA A 283 -12.46 14.70 -11.25
C ALA A 283 -13.55 13.76 -10.66
N PRO A 284 -14.66 13.53 -11.36
CA PRO A 284 -15.67 12.58 -10.91
C PRO A 284 -15.08 11.17 -10.91
N GLU A 285 -15.17 10.48 -9.76
CA GLU A 285 -14.80 9.06 -9.62
C GLU A 285 -16.10 8.25 -9.55
N PRO A 286 -16.23 7.15 -10.32
CA PRO A 286 -17.42 6.34 -10.30
C PRO A 286 -17.74 5.83 -8.89
N MET A 287 -18.93 6.10 -8.39
CA MET A 287 -19.40 5.64 -7.08
C MET A 287 -20.04 4.26 -7.19
N VAL A 288 -19.82 3.42 -6.18
CA VAL A 288 -20.39 2.06 -6.11
C VAL A 288 -21.93 2.11 -6.18
N GLN A 289 -22.55 3.06 -5.49
CA GLN A 289 -24.01 3.26 -5.47
C GLN A 289 -24.57 3.55 -6.87
N GLN A 290 -23.83 4.30 -7.69
CA GLN A 290 -24.25 4.62 -9.06
C GLN A 290 -24.27 3.36 -9.93
N SER A 291 -23.24 2.53 -9.84
CA SER A 291 -23.18 1.26 -10.60
C SER A 291 -24.34 0.33 -10.20
N ILE A 292 -24.63 0.21 -8.90
CA ILE A 292 -25.73 -0.62 -8.41
C ILE A 292 -27.08 -0.04 -8.82
N ALA A 293 -27.27 1.27 -8.76
CA ALA A 293 -28.53 1.93 -9.17
C ALA A 293 -28.80 1.74 -10.67
N LEU A 294 -27.78 1.64 -11.52
CA LEU A 294 -27.91 1.30 -12.94
C LEU A 294 -28.26 -0.20 -13.17
N GLY A 295 -28.24 -1.02 -12.12
CA GLY A 295 -28.67 -2.41 -12.18
C GLY A 295 -27.55 -3.41 -12.53
N VAL A 296 -26.27 -3.01 -12.41
CA VAL A 296 -25.13 -3.90 -12.66
C VAL A 296 -25.25 -5.20 -11.86
N ASP A 297 -24.89 -6.31 -12.48
CA ASP A 297 -25.06 -7.63 -11.85
C ASP A 297 -24.04 -7.88 -10.73
N LEU A 298 -22.77 -7.46 -10.94
CA LEU A 298 -21.73 -7.47 -9.92
C LEU A 298 -20.83 -6.23 -10.06
N ALA A 299 -20.58 -5.55 -8.96
CA ALA A 299 -19.55 -4.51 -8.86
C ALA A 299 -18.42 -4.97 -7.93
N PHE A 300 -17.17 -4.61 -8.27
CA PHE A 300 -15.96 -5.01 -7.54
C PHE A 300 -15.15 -3.78 -7.16
N PHE A 301 -14.59 -3.78 -5.94
CA PHE A 301 -13.72 -2.69 -5.50
C PHE A 301 -12.80 -3.08 -4.35
N SER A 302 -11.77 -2.25 -4.13
CA SER A 302 -10.78 -2.42 -3.06
C SER A 302 -11.21 -1.71 -1.78
N GLY A 303 -10.98 -2.34 -0.61
CA GLY A 303 -11.25 -1.71 0.69
C GLY A 303 -10.19 -0.69 1.12
N ASP A 304 -8.96 -0.81 0.62
CA ASP A 304 -7.78 -0.04 1.05
C ASP A 304 -7.42 1.16 0.16
N LYS A 305 -8.39 1.62 -0.63
CA LYS A 305 -8.27 2.83 -1.45
C LYS A 305 -9.21 3.92 -0.93
N LEU A 306 -10.17 4.41 -1.76
CA LEU A 306 -11.09 5.47 -1.36
C LEU A 306 -12.11 5.05 -0.28
N VAL A 307 -12.37 3.75 -0.11
CA VAL A 307 -13.12 3.28 1.08
C VAL A 307 -12.40 3.69 2.36
N GLY A 308 -11.07 3.77 2.36
CA GLY A 308 -10.27 4.15 3.53
C GLY A 308 -10.23 3.07 4.62
N GLY A 309 -10.50 1.82 4.27
CA GLY A 309 -10.47 0.65 5.14
C GLY A 309 -9.20 -0.20 4.94
N PRO A 310 -9.14 -1.38 5.58
CA PRO A 310 -8.06 -2.34 5.37
C PRO A 310 -8.17 -2.99 3.99
N GLN A 311 -7.08 -3.63 3.55
CA GLN A 311 -7.08 -4.37 2.29
C GLN A 311 -8.18 -5.44 2.28
N ALA A 312 -9.08 -5.31 1.31
CA ALA A 312 -10.18 -6.23 1.05
C ALA A 312 -10.58 -6.14 -0.43
N GLY A 313 -11.15 -7.20 -0.96
CA GLY A 313 -11.90 -7.18 -2.21
C GLY A 313 -13.38 -7.28 -1.89
N VAL A 314 -14.14 -6.31 -2.30
CA VAL A 314 -15.58 -6.25 -2.05
C VAL A 314 -16.32 -6.56 -3.34
N ILE A 315 -17.31 -7.43 -3.26
CA ILE A 315 -18.22 -7.81 -4.33
C ILE A 315 -19.61 -7.45 -3.85
N VAL A 316 -20.32 -6.64 -4.59
CA VAL A 316 -21.73 -6.28 -4.34
C VAL A 316 -22.55 -6.46 -5.61
N GLY A 317 -23.82 -6.75 -5.50
CA GLY A 317 -24.70 -6.87 -6.66
C GLY A 317 -25.90 -7.78 -6.43
N LYS A 318 -26.39 -8.41 -7.51
CA LYS A 318 -27.57 -9.27 -7.48
C LYS A 318 -27.31 -10.55 -6.67
N LYS A 319 -28.25 -10.86 -5.77
CA LYS A 319 -28.16 -12.02 -4.87
C LYS A 319 -27.90 -13.34 -5.61
N LEU A 320 -28.49 -13.51 -6.80
CA LEU A 320 -28.32 -14.67 -7.65
C LEU A 320 -26.84 -15.00 -7.93
N PHE A 321 -26.05 -13.98 -8.26
CA PHE A 321 -24.62 -14.15 -8.57
C PHE A 321 -23.80 -14.26 -7.29
N VAL A 322 -24.00 -13.39 -6.31
CA VAL A 322 -23.27 -13.39 -5.06
C VAL A 322 -23.41 -14.72 -4.32
N ASP A 323 -24.59 -15.32 -4.27
CA ASP A 323 -24.81 -16.63 -3.63
C ASP A 323 -24.09 -17.78 -4.36
N LYS A 324 -23.93 -17.71 -5.70
CA LYS A 324 -23.10 -18.67 -6.45
C LYS A 324 -21.62 -18.52 -6.05
N LEU A 325 -21.14 -17.28 -5.92
CA LEU A 325 -19.75 -17.00 -5.52
C LEU A 325 -19.46 -17.51 -4.10
N LYS A 326 -20.37 -17.27 -3.14
CA LYS A 326 -20.25 -17.75 -1.75
C LYS A 326 -20.08 -19.27 -1.65
N LYS A 327 -20.72 -20.02 -2.55
CA LYS A 327 -20.69 -21.49 -2.58
C LYS A 327 -19.50 -22.05 -3.35
N TYR A 328 -18.81 -21.22 -4.15
CA TYR A 328 -17.71 -21.70 -4.98
C TYR A 328 -16.45 -22.01 -4.13
N PRO A 329 -15.76 -23.15 -4.36
CA PRO A 329 -14.64 -23.57 -3.50
C PRO A 329 -13.53 -22.54 -3.34
N LEU A 330 -13.23 -21.75 -4.39
CA LEU A 330 -12.21 -20.70 -4.36
C LEU A 330 -12.53 -19.63 -3.30
N ALA A 331 -13.80 -19.31 -3.03
CA ALA A 331 -14.20 -18.35 -2.00
C ALA A 331 -13.62 -18.71 -0.61
N ARG A 332 -13.44 -20.01 -0.33
CA ARG A 332 -12.82 -20.46 0.91
C ARG A 332 -11.31 -20.14 0.95
N ALA A 333 -10.62 -20.29 -0.17
CA ALA A 333 -9.17 -20.06 -0.25
C ALA A 333 -8.79 -18.57 -0.13
N ILE A 334 -9.67 -17.68 -0.63
CA ILE A 334 -9.44 -16.23 -0.68
C ILE A 334 -10.27 -15.44 0.33
N ARG A 335 -10.86 -16.09 1.32
CA ARG A 335 -11.71 -15.46 2.33
C ARG A 335 -10.94 -14.47 3.19
N ILE A 336 -11.56 -13.35 3.49
CA ILE A 336 -11.02 -12.34 4.41
C ILE A 336 -10.86 -12.91 5.83
N ASP A 337 -9.81 -12.51 6.55
CA ASP A 337 -9.59 -12.86 7.95
C ASP A 337 -10.42 -11.96 8.91
N LYS A 338 -10.47 -12.36 10.19
CA LYS A 338 -11.28 -11.68 11.21
C LYS A 338 -10.82 -10.23 11.47
N ILE A 339 -9.50 -9.99 11.40
CA ILE A 339 -8.91 -8.69 11.75
C ILE A 339 -9.32 -7.66 10.70
N ARG A 340 -9.06 -7.97 9.42
CA ARG A 340 -9.44 -7.07 8.33
C ARG A 340 -10.95 -6.93 8.20
N LEU A 341 -11.73 -7.99 8.46
CA LEU A 341 -13.19 -7.92 8.45
C LEU A 341 -13.71 -6.92 9.48
N ALA A 342 -13.21 -6.96 10.72
CA ALA A 342 -13.60 -6.04 11.79
C ALA A 342 -13.23 -4.57 11.45
N GLY A 343 -12.01 -4.35 10.93
CA GLY A 343 -11.58 -3.01 10.51
C GLY A 343 -12.42 -2.46 9.36
N LEU A 344 -12.76 -3.30 8.38
CA LEU A 344 -13.60 -2.88 7.26
C LEU A 344 -15.02 -2.56 7.73
N ALA A 345 -15.62 -3.39 8.58
CA ALA A 345 -16.95 -3.13 9.15
C ALA A 345 -16.98 -1.81 9.92
N ALA A 346 -15.99 -1.53 10.78
CA ALA A 346 -15.90 -0.27 11.50
C ALA A 346 -15.73 0.94 10.55
N THR A 347 -14.96 0.78 9.45
CA THR A 347 -14.82 1.83 8.43
C THR A 347 -16.16 2.12 7.73
N LEU A 348 -16.92 1.08 7.36
CA LEU A 348 -18.24 1.26 6.71
C LEU A 348 -19.25 1.94 7.62
N VAL A 349 -19.19 1.74 8.93
CA VAL A 349 -20.04 2.43 9.91
C VAL A 349 -19.85 3.95 9.86
N HIS A 350 -18.65 4.46 9.58
CA HIS A 350 -18.43 5.90 9.42
C HIS A 350 -19.23 6.50 8.26
N TYR A 351 -19.39 5.77 7.16
CA TYR A 351 -20.22 6.20 6.04
C TYR A 351 -21.71 6.22 6.42
N LEU A 352 -22.20 5.18 7.12
CA LEU A 352 -23.59 5.13 7.60
C LEU A 352 -23.94 6.26 8.56
N LYS A 353 -22.97 6.69 9.37
CA LYS A 353 -23.13 7.79 10.33
C LYS A 353 -22.91 9.17 9.70
N GLY A 354 -22.51 9.27 8.43
CA GLY A 354 -22.17 10.54 7.78
C GLY A 354 -20.89 11.21 8.31
N GLU A 355 -20.03 10.49 9.04
CA GLU A 355 -18.82 11.04 9.68
C GLU A 355 -17.52 10.68 8.93
N ALA A 356 -17.61 10.18 7.70
CA ALA A 356 -16.47 9.71 6.91
C ALA A 356 -15.38 10.78 6.70
N LEU A 357 -15.77 12.03 6.47
CA LEU A 357 -14.85 13.16 6.28
C LEU A 357 -14.03 13.50 7.53
N GLU A 358 -14.56 13.21 8.71
CA GLU A 358 -13.91 13.50 9.98
C GLU A 358 -13.07 12.32 10.50
N LYS A 359 -13.51 11.10 10.22
CA LYS A 359 -12.99 9.88 10.83
C LYS A 359 -12.04 9.09 9.93
N ILE A 360 -12.31 9.05 8.63
CA ILE A 360 -11.50 8.28 7.68
C ILE A 360 -10.32 9.14 7.20
N PRO A 361 -9.06 8.75 7.49
CA PRO A 361 -7.89 9.59 7.22
C PRO A 361 -7.76 10.02 5.75
N VAL A 362 -8.07 9.13 4.79
CA VAL A 362 -8.03 9.45 3.35
C VAL A 362 -8.97 10.62 3.04
N TRP A 363 -10.21 10.58 3.54
CA TRP A 363 -11.19 11.63 3.30
C TRP A 363 -10.87 12.92 4.07
N ARG A 364 -10.31 12.81 5.28
CA ARG A 364 -9.77 13.98 6.02
C ARG A 364 -8.69 14.70 5.22
N MET A 365 -7.79 13.96 4.56
CA MET A 365 -6.74 14.55 3.73
C MET A 365 -7.30 15.19 2.46
N ILE A 366 -8.29 14.54 1.81
CA ILE A 366 -8.95 15.06 0.61
C ILE A 366 -9.73 16.33 0.94
N SER A 367 -10.53 16.32 1.99
CA SER A 367 -11.43 17.45 2.37
C SER A 367 -10.72 18.58 3.12
N MET A 368 -9.43 18.42 3.49
CA MET A 368 -8.70 19.41 4.28
C MET A 368 -8.62 20.75 3.56
N PRO A 369 -9.12 21.86 4.16
CA PRO A 369 -9.03 23.20 3.58
C PRO A 369 -7.58 23.63 3.33
N LEU A 370 -7.35 24.37 2.24
CA LEU A 370 -6.01 24.85 1.89
C LEU A 370 -5.40 25.73 3.00
N ASP A 371 -6.22 26.56 3.65
CA ASP A 371 -5.79 27.43 4.76
C ASP A 371 -5.22 26.64 5.94
N ASP A 372 -5.77 25.47 6.24
CA ASP A 372 -5.28 24.64 7.34
C ASP A 372 -3.96 23.94 6.96
N VAL A 373 -3.82 23.54 5.69
CA VAL A 373 -2.54 23.06 5.16
C VAL A 373 -1.49 24.16 5.23
N GLU A 374 -1.83 25.38 4.85
CA GLU A 374 -0.93 26.53 4.87
C GLU A 374 -0.49 26.91 6.29
N LYS A 375 -1.41 26.93 7.26
CA LYS A 375 -1.07 27.16 8.68
C LYS A 375 -0.02 26.14 9.17
N ARG A 376 -0.20 24.87 8.84
CA ARG A 376 0.75 23.81 9.19
C ARG A 376 2.10 24.01 8.50
N ALA A 377 2.10 24.30 7.19
CA ALA A 377 3.31 24.55 6.42
C ALA A 377 4.09 25.75 6.96
N ARG A 378 3.42 26.87 7.26
CA ARG A 378 4.05 28.07 7.84
C ARG A 378 4.67 27.78 9.20
N ARG A 379 3.97 27.06 10.08
CA ARG A 379 4.50 26.65 11.39
C ARG A 379 5.81 25.87 11.25
N TRP A 380 5.88 24.92 10.33
CA TRP A 380 7.09 24.13 10.12
C TRP A 380 8.21 24.93 9.48
N ALA A 381 7.91 25.76 8.47
CA ALA A 381 8.91 26.60 7.83
C ALA A 381 9.51 27.63 8.82
N GLN A 382 8.69 28.28 9.66
CA GLN A 382 9.15 29.24 10.68
C GLN A 382 10.13 28.59 11.67
N ALA A 383 9.87 27.36 12.11
CA ALA A 383 10.75 26.65 13.03
C ALA A 383 12.10 26.24 12.40
N LEU A 384 12.18 26.12 11.08
CA LEU A 384 13.40 25.81 10.34
C LEU A 384 14.17 27.07 9.90
N GLY A 385 13.58 28.25 10.05
CA GLY A 385 14.19 29.52 9.70
C GLY A 385 14.51 29.65 8.21
N ASN A 386 15.64 30.27 7.87
CA ASN A 386 16.04 30.55 6.48
C ASN A 386 16.30 29.29 5.62
N LEU A 387 16.30 28.10 6.21
CA LEU A 387 16.51 26.83 5.50
C LEU A 387 15.23 26.25 4.89
N ALA A 388 14.08 26.85 5.18
CA ALA A 388 12.80 26.37 4.67
C ALA A 388 11.91 27.53 4.24
N GLN A 389 11.14 27.30 3.19
CA GLN A 389 10.12 28.23 2.70
C GLN A 389 8.83 27.48 2.38
N VAL A 390 7.70 28.18 2.48
CA VAL A 390 6.42 27.66 2.01
C VAL A 390 6.28 27.98 0.53
N ILE A 391 5.98 26.98 -0.26
CA ILE A 391 5.73 27.11 -1.70
C ILE A 391 4.38 26.51 -2.07
N GLU A 392 3.81 26.99 -3.17
CA GLU A 392 2.66 26.35 -3.80
C GLU A 392 3.04 24.97 -4.36
N GLY A 393 2.08 24.05 -4.33
CA GLY A 393 2.30 22.73 -4.84
C GLY A 393 1.02 21.91 -5.00
N GLU A 394 1.22 20.64 -5.29
CA GLU A 394 0.14 19.70 -5.57
C GLU A 394 0.30 18.43 -4.75
N THR A 395 -0.82 18.00 -4.14
CA THR A 395 -0.99 16.68 -3.51
C THR A 395 -1.69 15.76 -4.50
N MET A 396 -1.16 14.57 -4.72
CA MET A 396 -1.77 13.54 -5.57
C MET A 396 -2.65 12.61 -4.74
N ILE A 397 -3.77 12.16 -5.30
CA ILE A 397 -4.58 11.11 -4.66
C ILE A 397 -3.81 9.80 -4.69
N GLY A 398 -3.30 9.38 -5.84
CA GLY A 398 -2.40 8.22 -5.99
C GLY A 398 -3.08 6.87 -5.92
N GLY A 399 -2.28 5.82 -5.87
CA GLY A 399 -2.66 4.46 -5.50
C GLY A 399 -3.76 3.75 -6.31
N GLY A 400 -3.97 4.09 -7.59
CA GLY A 400 -5.02 3.48 -8.40
C GLY A 400 -6.41 4.02 -8.07
N SER A 401 -6.48 5.33 -7.84
CA SER A 401 -7.71 6.10 -7.67
C SER A 401 -7.49 7.51 -8.24
N LEU A 402 -8.45 8.05 -8.98
CA LEU A 402 -8.41 9.41 -9.52
C LEU A 402 -7.11 9.74 -10.27
N PRO A 403 -6.73 8.99 -11.33
CA PRO A 403 -5.46 9.18 -12.02
C PRO A 403 -5.35 10.60 -12.56
N GLY A 404 -4.19 11.25 -12.31
CA GLY A 404 -3.93 12.62 -12.74
C GLY A 404 -4.70 13.70 -11.96
N SER A 405 -5.53 13.33 -11.00
CA SER A 405 -6.21 14.31 -10.12
C SER A 405 -5.28 14.79 -9.02
N ILE A 406 -5.27 16.10 -8.81
CA ILE A 406 -4.43 16.81 -7.86
C ILE A 406 -5.29 17.71 -6.97
N LEU A 407 -4.81 17.93 -5.76
CA LEU A 407 -5.32 18.93 -4.83
C LEU A 407 -4.27 20.01 -4.62
N SER A 408 -4.68 21.27 -4.68
CA SER A 408 -3.81 22.39 -4.31
C SER A 408 -3.32 22.20 -2.88
N THR A 409 -2.02 22.41 -2.65
CA THR A 409 -1.40 22.28 -1.33
C THR A 409 -0.37 23.40 -1.09
N ARG A 410 0.17 23.44 0.13
CA ARG A 410 1.29 24.25 0.52
C ARG A 410 2.40 23.33 1.02
N LEU A 411 3.52 23.34 0.33
CA LEU A 411 4.67 22.50 0.63
C LEU A 411 5.68 23.27 1.48
N VAL A 412 6.33 22.58 2.40
CA VAL A 412 7.55 23.06 3.03
C VAL A 412 8.73 22.60 2.20
N ALA A 413 9.37 23.52 1.51
CA ALA A 413 10.58 23.30 0.74
C ALA A 413 11.81 23.54 1.62
N VAL A 414 12.63 22.51 1.84
CA VAL A 414 13.81 22.56 2.70
C VAL A 414 15.08 22.47 1.84
N GLY A 415 15.90 23.50 1.91
CA GLY A 415 17.09 23.70 1.08
C GLY A 415 16.89 24.83 0.05
N GLU A 416 17.98 25.28 -0.58
CA GLU A 416 17.96 26.29 -1.63
C GLU A 416 18.18 25.64 -3.01
N LYS A 417 17.50 26.16 -4.05
CA LYS A 417 17.78 25.82 -5.43
C LYS A 417 19.23 26.17 -5.77
N GLY A 418 20.02 25.20 -6.21
CA GLY A 418 21.44 25.40 -6.53
C GLY A 418 22.41 25.25 -5.35
N SER A 419 21.91 24.93 -4.16
CA SER A 419 22.74 24.54 -3.03
C SER A 419 23.43 23.20 -3.29
N ARG A 420 24.54 22.92 -2.55
CA ARG A 420 25.39 21.73 -2.76
C ARG A 420 24.58 20.48 -3.13
N ARG A 421 24.91 19.89 -4.27
CA ARG A 421 24.23 18.80 -5.00
C ARG A 421 23.69 17.61 -4.18
N ASN A 422 23.96 17.55 -2.86
CA ASN A 422 23.57 16.45 -1.99
C ASN A 422 22.76 16.83 -0.75
N LEU A 423 22.35 18.11 -0.59
CA LEU A 423 21.67 18.54 0.61
C LEU A 423 20.29 17.88 0.79
N ALA A 424 19.45 17.91 -0.25
CA ALA A 424 18.12 17.32 -0.21
C ALA A 424 18.18 15.79 0.03
N GLN A 425 19.14 15.11 -0.60
CA GLN A 425 19.34 13.66 -0.39
C GLN A 425 19.82 13.35 1.03
N SER A 426 20.74 14.17 1.57
CA SER A 426 21.22 14.01 2.95
C SER A 426 20.08 14.20 3.96
N LEU A 427 19.27 15.26 3.79
CA LEU A 427 18.09 15.51 4.62
C LEU A 427 17.08 14.36 4.53
N ALA A 428 16.73 13.93 3.32
CA ALA A 428 15.82 12.83 3.11
C ALA A 428 16.34 11.52 3.73
N ARG A 429 17.67 11.27 3.65
CA ARG A 429 18.30 10.12 4.31
C ARG A 429 18.18 10.20 5.83
N ARG A 430 18.46 11.36 6.43
CA ARG A 430 18.33 11.58 7.88
C ARG A 430 16.89 11.38 8.35
N LEU A 431 15.91 11.91 7.61
CA LEU A 431 14.49 11.73 7.91
C LEU A 431 14.06 10.27 7.85
N ARG A 432 14.57 9.48 6.90
CA ARG A 432 14.30 8.03 6.83
C ARG A 432 14.92 7.23 7.99
N HIS A 433 15.95 7.77 8.65
CA HIS A 433 16.58 7.16 9.83
C HIS A 433 16.06 7.75 11.15
N ASN A 434 15.10 8.68 11.11
CA ASN A 434 14.41 9.16 12.30
C ASN A 434 13.48 8.07 12.88
N GLU A 435 13.06 8.19 14.11
CA GLU A 435 12.10 7.30 14.76
C GLU A 435 10.87 8.10 15.22
N PRO A 436 9.70 7.87 14.59
CA PRO A 436 9.48 7.11 13.36
C PRO A 436 10.08 7.80 12.11
N PRO A 437 10.36 7.04 11.03
CA PRO A 437 10.83 7.60 9.76
C PRO A 437 9.82 8.56 9.14
N VAL A 438 10.33 9.65 8.54
CA VAL A 438 9.53 10.63 7.79
C VAL A 438 9.89 10.56 6.31
N ILE A 439 8.89 10.39 5.46
CA ILE A 439 9.05 10.22 4.02
C ILE A 439 8.56 11.46 3.29
N GLY A 440 9.48 12.30 2.82
CA GLY A 440 9.22 13.41 1.90
C GLY A 440 9.58 13.04 0.46
N ARG A 441 9.37 13.98 -0.46
CA ARG A 441 9.79 13.85 -1.87
C ARG A 441 10.89 14.85 -2.21
N ILE A 442 11.77 14.49 -3.14
CA ILE A 442 12.80 15.38 -3.67
C ILE A 442 12.36 15.83 -5.06
N ASN A 443 12.42 17.14 -5.29
CA ASN A 443 12.21 17.71 -6.62
C ASN A 443 13.39 18.66 -6.92
N GLY A 444 14.19 18.31 -7.94
CA GLY A 444 15.48 18.97 -8.15
C GLY A 444 16.41 18.77 -6.92
N ASP A 445 16.93 19.88 -6.40
CA ASP A 445 17.84 19.88 -5.26
C ASP A 445 17.15 20.23 -3.92
N VAL A 446 15.80 20.18 -3.87
CA VAL A 446 14.99 20.61 -2.72
C VAL A 446 14.21 19.42 -2.17
N LEU A 447 14.23 19.27 -0.85
CA LEU A 447 13.34 18.33 -0.14
C LEU A 447 11.99 19.00 0.09
N LEU A 448 10.94 18.35 -0.37
CA LEU A 448 9.55 18.79 -0.24
C LEU A 448 8.82 17.95 0.80
N ILE A 449 8.16 18.61 1.72
CA ILE A 449 7.31 18.03 2.78
C ILE A 449 5.90 18.56 2.59
N ASP A 450 4.94 17.68 2.44
CA ASP A 450 3.53 18.05 2.27
C ASP A 450 2.76 17.83 3.58
N PRO A 451 2.30 18.89 4.24
CA PRO A 451 1.53 18.76 5.48
C PRO A 451 0.16 18.08 5.30
N ARG A 452 -0.40 18.08 4.08
CA ARG A 452 -1.71 17.47 3.82
C ARG A 452 -1.71 15.96 4.09
N THR A 453 -0.62 15.26 3.75
CA THR A 453 -0.51 13.81 3.93
C THR A 453 -0.01 13.36 5.29
N VAL A 454 0.37 14.30 6.16
CA VAL A 454 0.77 14.03 7.56
C VAL A 454 -0.47 14.05 8.45
N LEU A 455 -0.69 13.00 9.23
CA LEU A 455 -1.80 12.97 10.18
C LEU A 455 -1.64 14.07 11.23
N PRO A 456 -2.74 14.64 11.75
CA PRO A 456 -2.65 15.76 12.71
C PRO A 456 -1.78 15.46 13.94
N GLU A 457 -1.89 14.25 14.47
CA GLU A 457 -1.14 13.74 15.62
C GLU A 457 0.37 13.57 15.35
N GLU A 458 0.78 13.49 14.10
CA GLU A 458 2.18 13.32 13.67
C GLU A 458 2.91 14.63 13.44
N GLY A 459 2.20 15.77 13.42
CA GLY A 459 2.74 17.07 13.03
C GLY A 459 3.94 17.54 13.86
N ASP A 460 3.91 17.33 15.18
CA ASP A 460 5.01 17.69 16.08
C ASP A 460 6.21 16.74 15.95
N VAL A 461 5.96 15.49 15.59
CA VAL A 461 7.02 14.51 15.32
C VAL A 461 7.78 14.91 14.06
N VAL A 462 7.05 15.27 12.99
CA VAL A 462 7.66 15.77 11.73
C VAL A 462 8.49 17.01 12.00
N LEU A 463 7.98 17.96 12.78
CA LEU A 463 8.71 19.19 13.11
C LEU A 463 10.03 18.90 13.83
N ARG A 464 10.02 18.04 14.85
CA ARG A 464 11.24 17.61 15.55
C ARG A 464 12.21 16.89 14.62
N ALA A 465 11.73 15.97 13.78
CA ALA A 465 12.56 15.24 12.83
C ALA A 465 13.26 16.18 11.83
N LEU A 466 12.53 17.17 11.30
CA LEU A 466 13.09 18.20 10.40
C LEU A 466 14.14 19.04 11.10
N SER A 467 13.87 19.51 12.33
CA SER A 467 14.83 20.32 13.11
C SER A 467 16.12 19.55 13.39
N ASN A 468 16.01 18.28 13.78
CA ASN A 468 17.17 17.41 14.03
C ASN A 468 17.97 17.13 12.74
N ALA A 469 17.27 16.88 11.62
CA ALA A 469 17.93 16.65 10.33
C ALA A 469 18.75 17.86 9.88
N VAL A 470 18.20 19.06 10.07
CA VAL A 470 18.88 20.34 9.74
C VAL A 470 20.03 20.64 10.70
N ALA A 471 19.85 20.44 12.00
CA ALA A 471 20.92 20.68 12.99
C ALA A 471 22.17 19.81 12.72
N GLY A 472 21.95 18.56 12.32
CA GLY A 472 23.03 17.64 11.98
C GLY A 472 23.78 17.95 10.66
N LEU A 473 23.35 18.95 9.87
CA LEU A 473 24.11 19.42 8.70
C LEU A 473 25.21 20.42 9.06
N LYS A 474 25.16 20.98 10.27
CA LYS A 474 26.14 21.96 10.76
C LYS A 474 27.36 21.29 11.42
N GLN A 475 27.31 19.99 11.60
CA GLN A 475 28.41 19.14 12.05
C GLN A 475 29.05 18.42 10.86
#